data_4d20a1918f39183b4d19c6b907506c10
#
_entry.id   4d20a1918f39183b4d19c6b907506c10
#
_cell.length_a   1.000
_cell.length_b   1.000
_cell.length_c   1.000
_cell.angle_alpha   90.00
_cell.angle_beta   90.00
_cell.angle_gamma   90.00
#
_symmetry.space_group_name_H-M   'P 1'
#
loop_
_entity.id
_entity.type
_entity.pdbx_description
1 polymer ?
#
loop_
_entity_poly.entity_id
_entity_poly.type
_entity_poly.pdbx_seq_one_letter_code
_entity_poly.pdbx_strand_id
1 'polypeptide(L)'
;MKRALLFLLAWAVAGVTLSAQQQAAKKRHSSTPAGSRIHKLEELNWPRIHALERERTLFLLPVGMLEEHGPHLPVGADTLGVLYEANRVSKRVSQALGDWNVVMMPSINYGHGGANQIGGMLLHPGTYGIRQSTLRSLVADVGGQLAQNGFKWIFVLNGHGAPAHNIAINEACDFISESFRVTMLHLTGLFRADAAIQARGEKIKARYFSAAEISSFGMDVHAGVSETSAILAVRPDLVRSGYKTLPDRAGRTLDELREIAMAPGWQGYLSSPSKATAAYGRAFEEWWVDGFTELILRAVRGEDLLHQPRLPDTIPPAVAPALEKAFANDRAFEMKLENWLAQRRKD
;
A
#
# COMPACT_ATOMS: atom_id res chain seq x y z
N MET A 1 56.01 -41.96 15.28
CA MET A 1 55.90 -40.96 14.21
C MET A 1 55.43 -41.60 12.89
N LYS A 2 54.26 -42.19 12.83
CA LYS A 2 53.67 -42.75 11.57
C LYS A 2 52.12 -42.68 11.53
N ARG A 3 51.53 -41.58 11.99
CA ARG A 3 50.06 -41.38 11.89
C ARG A 3 49.61 -39.99 11.43
N ALA A 4 50.53 -39.16 10.91
CA ALA A 4 50.21 -37.77 10.50
C ALA A 4 50.19 -37.54 8.98
N LEU A 5 50.34 -38.58 8.13
CA LEU A 5 50.48 -38.38 6.67
C LEU A 5 49.24 -38.83 5.84
N LEU A 6 48.19 -39.33 6.47
CA LEU A 6 46.98 -39.80 5.74
C LEU A 6 45.80 -38.83 5.73
N PHE A 7 45.91 -37.67 6.41
CA PHE A 7 44.79 -36.69 6.45
C PHE A 7 44.94 -35.56 5.44
N LEU A 8 46.07 -35.39 4.79
CA LEU A 8 46.30 -34.29 3.84
C LEU A 8 45.92 -34.60 2.37
N LEU A 9 45.72 -35.86 2.01
CA LEU A 9 45.34 -36.26 0.65
C LEU A 9 43.79 -36.28 0.42
N ALA A 10 42.99 -36.33 1.47
CA ALA A 10 41.53 -36.34 1.35
C ALA A 10 40.93 -34.95 1.06
N TRP A 11 41.63 -33.86 1.37
CA TRP A 11 41.14 -32.49 1.17
C TRP A 11 41.42 -31.94 -0.23
N ALA A 12 42.39 -32.45 -0.96
CA ALA A 12 42.69 -31.97 -2.31
C ALA A 12 41.74 -32.51 -3.37
N VAL A 13 41.08 -33.65 -3.15
CA VAL A 13 40.12 -34.24 -4.11
C VAL A 13 38.73 -33.66 -3.91
N ALA A 14 38.35 -33.23 -2.69
CA ALA A 14 37.07 -32.62 -2.42
C ALA A 14 36.96 -31.18 -2.96
N GLY A 15 38.08 -30.44 -3.03
CA GLY A 15 38.10 -29.05 -3.53
C GLY A 15 37.89 -28.92 -5.04
N VAL A 16 38.33 -29.92 -5.82
CA VAL A 16 38.23 -29.92 -7.30
C VAL A 16 36.83 -30.30 -7.74
N THR A 17 36.14 -31.15 -7.00
CA THR A 17 34.74 -31.54 -7.34
C THR A 17 33.73 -30.46 -7.02
N LEU A 18 33.94 -29.64 -6.00
CA LEU A 18 33.07 -28.50 -5.69
C LEU A 18 33.14 -27.38 -6.74
N SER A 19 34.32 -27.12 -7.32
CA SER A 19 34.48 -26.08 -8.35
C SER A 19 33.84 -26.49 -9.68
N ALA A 20 33.85 -27.77 -10.04
CA ALA A 20 33.22 -28.30 -11.25
C ALA A 20 31.69 -28.30 -11.14
N GLN A 21 31.15 -28.61 -9.96
CA GLN A 21 29.70 -28.51 -9.72
C GLN A 21 29.20 -27.07 -9.70
N GLN A 22 29.96 -26.11 -9.18
CA GLN A 22 29.64 -24.69 -9.21
C GLN A 22 29.73 -24.11 -10.64
N GLN A 23 30.68 -24.56 -11.46
CA GLN A 23 30.74 -24.15 -12.89
C GLN A 23 29.67 -24.83 -13.75
N ALA A 24 29.24 -26.05 -13.46
CA ALA A 24 28.14 -26.72 -14.12
C ALA A 24 26.81 -26.09 -13.75
N ALA A 25 26.64 -25.60 -12.51
CA ALA A 25 25.46 -24.82 -12.09
C ALA A 25 25.38 -23.46 -12.80
N LYS A 26 26.52 -22.78 -13.02
CA LYS A 26 26.57 -21.52 -13.79
C LYS A 26 26.24 -21.66 -15.27
N LYS A 27 26.48 -22.82 -15.90
CA LYS A 27 26.19 -23.09 -17.31
C LYS A 27 24.74 -23.52 -17.59
N ARG A 28 23.93 -23.82 -16.57
CA ARG A 28 22.50 -24.17 -16.72
C ARG A 28 21.54 -22.99 -16.64
N HIS A 29 22.05 -21.75 -16.56
CA HIS A 29 21.24 -20.51 -16.52
C HIS A 29 21.10 -19.87 -17.88
N SER A 30 20.73 -20.63 -18.92
CA SER A 30 20.29 -20.02 -20.17
C SER A 30 19.11 -20.80 -20.75
N SER A 31 18.02 -20.08 -20.95
CA SER A 31 16.76 -20.47 -21.58
C SER A 31 15.69 -21.10 -20.68
N THR A 32 15.16 -20.32 -19.75
CA THR A 32 13.74 -20.49 -19.40
C THR A 32 12.91 -19.92 -20.55
N PRO A 33 11.88 -20.62 -21.04
CA PRO A 33 10.96 -20.05 -22.04
C PRO A 33 10.41 -18.73 -21.49
N ALA A 34 10.09 -17.77 -22.36
CA ALA A 34 9.48 -16.48 -22.04
C ALA A 34 8.09 -16.68 -21.39
N GLY A 35 8.08 -17.17 -20.16
CA GLY A 35 6.92 -17.20 -19.28
C GLY A 35 6.67 -15.80 -18.73
N SER A 36 5.44 -15.52 -18.35
CA SER A 36 5.08 -14.26 -17.68
C SER A 36 6.09 -13.92 -16.59
N ARG A 37 6.64 -12.69 -16.62
CA ARG A 37 7.55 -12.19 -15.60
C ARG A 37 6.79 -11.54 -14.44
N ILE A 38 5.48 -11.67 -14.43
CA ILE A 38 4.60 -11.28 -13.34
C ILE A 38 4.27 -12.53 -12.53
N HIS A 39 4.56 -12.47 -11.24
CA HIS A 39 4.39 -13.57 -10.30
C HIS A 39 3.52 -13.12 -9.14
N LYS A 40 2.77 -14.04 -8.56
CA LYS A 40 2.20 -13.87 -7.22
C LYS A 40 3.07 -14.62 -6.23
N LEU A 41 3.51 -13.96 -5.16
CA LEU A 41 4.47 -14.52 -4.22
C LEU A 41 3.98 -15.84 -3.62
N GLU A 42 2.71 -15.89 -3.25
CA GLU A 42 2.06 -17.07 -2.65
C GLU A 42 1.97 -18.29 -3.59
N GLU A 43 2.19 -18.08 -4.88
CA GLU A 43 2.24 -19.15 -5.90
C GLU A 43 3.67 -19.63 -6.18
N LEU A 44 4.70 -18.99 -5.58
CA LEU A 44 6.10 -19.35 -5.74
C LEU A 44 6.57 -20.25 -4.62
N ASN A 45 7.32 -21.28 -4.97
CA ASN A 45 8.09 -22.06 -4.01
C ASN A 45 9.51 -21.47 -3.81
N TRP A 46 10.19 -21.82 -2.73
CA TRP A 46 11.49 -21.24 -2.39
C TRP A 46 12.57 -21.38 -3.49
N PRO A 47 12.65 -22.46 -4.30
CA PRO A 47 13.62 -22.54 -5.40
C PRO A 47 13.36 -21.49 -6.49
N ARG A 48 12.08 -21.21 -6.79
CA ARG A 48 11.70 -20.15 -7.75
C ARG A 48 12.03 -18.77 -7.21
N ILE A 49 11.78 -18.50 -5.92
CA ILE A 49 12.16 -17.23 -5.27
C ILE A 49 13.68 -17.08 -5.27
N HIS A 50 14.42 -18.15 -4.98
CA HIS A 50 15.88 -18.15 -4.99
C HIS A 50 16.46 -17.83 -6.39
N ALA A 51 15.79 -18.27 -7.45
CA ALA A 51 16.21 -18.03 -8.83
C ALA A 51 15.91 -16.62 -9.36
N LEU A 52 15.12 -15.80 -8.64
CA LEU A 52 14.85 -14.42 -9.03
C LEU A 52 16.12 -13.58 -8.96
N GLU A 53 16.39 -12.79 -9.99
CA GLU A 53 17.52 -11.86 -10.03
C GLU A 53 17.28 -10.68 -9.07
N ARG A 54 18.18 -10.48 -8.10
CA ARG A 54 18.02 -9.49 -7.03
C ARG A 54 17.93 -8.03 -7.53
N GLU A 55 18.71 -7.70 -8.54
CA GLU A 55 18.77 -6.34 -9.12
C GLU A 55 17.63 -6.05 -10.10
N ARG A 56 16.98 -7.09 -10.65
CA ARG A 56 15.90 -6.97 -11.64
C ARG A 56 14.61 -7.63 -11.21
N THR A 57 14.37 -7.65 -9.91
CA THR A 57 13.10 -8.10 -9.33
C THR A 57 12.55 -6.99 -8.46
N LEU A 58 11.31 -6.60 -8.69
CA LEU A 58 10.59 -5.66 -7.86
C LEU A 58 9.36 -6.31 -7.23
N PHE A 59 9.05 -5.88 -6.02
CA PHE A 59 7.88 -6.33 -5.26
C PHE A 59 6.85 -5.22 -5.15
N LEU A 60 5.59 -5.56 -5.40
CA LEU A 60 4.45 -4.69 -5.18
C LEU A 60 3.69 -5.20 -3.95
N LEU A 61 3.65 -4.41 -2.88
CA LEU A 61 2.93 -4.71 -1.65
C LEU A 61 1.65 -3.86 -1.59
N PRO A 62 0.48 -4.41 -1.93
CA PRO A 62 -0.78 -3.71 -1.75
C PRO A 62 -1.15 -3.64 -0.27
N VAL A 63 -1.53 -2.45 0.19
CA VAL A 63 -2.06 -2.21 1.54
C VAL A 63 -3.41 -1.53 1.41
N GLY A 64 -4.44 -2.15 1.92
CA GLY A 64 -5.78 -1.60 2.00
C GLY A 64 -6.23 -1.48 3.44
N MET A 65 -7.55 -1.40 3.62
CA MET A 65 -8.18 -1.49 4.93
C MET A 65 -9.56 -2.13 4.78
N LEU A 66 -10.02 -2.82 5.82
CA LEU A 66 -11.43 -3.11 6.00
C LEU A 66 -12.05 -1.98 6.79
N GLU A 67 -12.73 -1.10 6.10
CA GLU A 67 -13.36 0.10 6.63
C GLU A 67 -14.81 0.22 6.15
N GLU A 68 -15.69 0.67 7.03
CA GLU A 68 -17.04 1.01 6.59
C GLU A 68 -16.99 2.18 5.58
N HIS A 69 -17.78 2.11 4.54
CA HIS A 69 -17.88 3.09 3.46
C HIS A 69 -19.34 3.42 3.17
N GLY A 70 -20.05 3.83 4.21
CA GLY A 70 -21.48 4.14 4.12
C GLY A 70 -22.34 2.92 3.79
N PRO A 71 -23.64 3.13 3.55
CA PRO A 71 -24.58 2.04 3.31
C PRO A 71 -24.48 1.43 1.91
N HIS A 72 -23.65 2.01 1.03
CA HIS A 72 -23.67 1.72 -0.40
C HIS A 72 -22.41 1.05 -0.94
N LEU A 73 -21.28 1.14 -0.27
CA LEU A 73 -20.04 0.49 -0.67
C LEU A 73 -19.69 -0.69 0.25
N PRO A 74 -18.90 -1.65 -0.25
CA PRO A 74 -18.40 -2.74 0.59
C PRO A 74 -17.31 -2.23 1.55
N VAL A 75 -17.17 -2.86 2.71
CA VAL A 75 -16.10 -2.55 3.68
C VAL A 75 -14.68 -2.80 3.15
N GLY A 76 -14.54 -3.51 2.07
CA GLY A 76 -13.26 -3.76 1.40
C GLY A 76 -12.96 -2.78 0.27
N ALA A 77 -13.62 -1.62 0.18
CA ALA A 77 -13.43 -0.67 -0.91
C ALA A 77 -11.96 -0.32 -1.16
N ASP A 78 -11.22 0.06 -0.13
CA ASP A 78 -9.79 0.38 -0.20
C ASP A 78 -8.95 -0.79 -0.75
N THR A 79 -9.22 -2.00 -0.25
CA THR A 79 -8.51 -3.21 -0.69
C THR A 79 -8.82 -3.56 -2.13
N LEU A 80 -10.07 -3.44 -2.55
CA LEU A 80 -10.50 -3.73 -3.93
C LEU A 80 -9.88 -2.76 -4.92
N GLY A 81 -9.83 -1.46 -4.59
CA GLY A 81 -9.18 -0.42 -5.39
C GLY A 81 -7.70 -0.70 -5.56
N VAL A 82 -6.95 -0.79 -4.46
CA VAL A 82 -5.49 -0.97 -4.52
C VAL A 82 -5.08 -2.30 -5.17
N LEU A 83 -5.85 -3.37 -5.03
CA LEU A 83 -5.60 -4.63 -5.73
C LEU A 83 -5.83 -4.52 -7.24
N TYR A 84 -6.85 -3.79 -7.67
CA TYR A 84 -7.09 -3.50 -9.07
C TYR A 84 -5.93 -2.68 -9.66
N GLU A 85 -5.52 -1.62 -8.98
CA GLU A 85 -4.40 -0.76 -9.36
C GLU A 85 -3.09 -1.57 -9.46
N ALA A 86 -2.74 -2.32 -8.42
CA ALA A 86 -1.51 -3.12 -8.37
C ALA A 86 -1.44 -4.16 -9.50
N ASN A 87 -2.57 -4.82 -9.83
CA ASN A 87 -2.65 -5.73 -10.97
C ASN A 87 -2.40 -5.04 -12.31
N ARG A 88 -2.84 -3.80 -12.48
CA ARG A 88 -2.62 -3.04 -13.73
C ARG A 88 -1.20 -2.47 -13.78
N VAL A 89 -0.70 -1.94 -12.66
CA VAL A 89 0.68 -1.48 -12.50
C VAL A 89 1.66 -2.60 -12.81
N SER A 90 1.44 -3.80 -12.28
CA SER A 90 2.33 -4.94 -12.54
C SER A 90 2.48 -5.24 -14.04
N LYS A 91 1.38 -5.17 -14.80
CA LYS A 91 1.39 -5.38 -16.26
C LYS A 91 2.14 -4.26 -16.97
N ARG A 92 1.90 -2.99 -16.62
CA ARG A 92 2.56 -1.85 -17.27
C ARG A 92 4.05 -1.80 -16.97
N VAL A 93 4.42 -2.02 -15.72
CA VAL A 93 5.82 -2.06 -15.31
C VAL A 93 6.55 -3.22 -15.98
N SER A 94 5.95 -4.41 -16.03
CA SER A 94 6.52 -5.57 -16.72
C SER A 94 6.71 -5.31 -18.24
N GLN A 95 5.76 -4.63 -18.88
CA GLN A 95 5.88 -4.22 -20.28
C GLN A 95 6.99 -3.18 -20.50
N ALA A 96 7.11 -2.19 -19.59
CA ALA A 96 8.08 -1.11 -19.71
C ALA A 96 9.52 -1.56 -19.40
N LEU A 97 9.70 -2.51 -18.49
CA LEU A 97 11.02 -2.98 -18.03
C LEU A 97 11.47 -4.29 -18.71
N GLY A 98 10.61 -4.94 -19.47
CA GLY A 98 10.91 -6.09 -20.34
C GLY A 98 11.50 -7.31 -19.65
N ASP A 99 12.72 -7.21 -19.15
CA ASP A 99 13.49 -8.30 -18.55
C ASP A 99 13.41 -8.38 -17.01
N TRP A 100 12.63 -7.49 -16.36
CA TRP A 100 12.42 -7.49 -14.92
C TRP A 100 11.33 -8.46 -14.48
N ASN A 101 11.50 -9.06 -13.31
CA ASN A 101 10.43 -9.77 -12.63
C ASN A 101 9.61 -8.80 -11.77
N VAL A 102 8.31 -8.91 -11.85
CA VAL A 102 7.35 -8.18 -11.01
C VAL A 102 6.65 -9.18 -10.11
N VAL A 103 6.84 -9.07 -8.81
CA VAL A 103 6.25 -9.98 -7.82
C VAL A 103 5.16 -9.24 -7.06
N MET A 104 3.93 -9.69 -7.21
CA MET A 104 2.80 -9.25 -6.42
C MET A 104 2.84 -9.93 -5.06
N MET A 105 2.79 -9.15 -3.99
CA MET A 105 2.67 -9.64 -2.63
C MET A 105 1.20 -9.86 -2.26
N PRO A 106 0.87 -10.77 -1.33
CA PRO A 106 -0.42 -10.79 -0.68
C PRO A 106 -0.73 -9.43 -0.03
N SER A 107 -1.98 -8.97 -0.14
CA SER A 107 -2.36 -7.66 0.41
C SER A 107 -2.44 -7.68 1.94
N ILE A 108 -2.08 -6.56 2.55
CA ILE A 108 -2.37 -6.25 3.96
C ILE A 108 -3.72 -5.54 3.99
N ASN A 109 -4.73 -6.18 4.60
CA ASN A 109 -6.11 -5.68 4.59
C ASN A 109 -6.55 -5.10 5.94
N TYR A 110 -5.63 -4.93 6.88
CA TYR A 110 -5.86 -4.28 8.17
C TYR A 110 -5.00 -3.03 8.26
N GLY A 111 -5.63 -1.91 8.59
CA GLY A 111 -4.99 -0.60 8.61
C GLY A 111 -5.31 0.18 9.89
N HIS A 112 -4.96 1.45 9.93
CA HIS A 112 -5.18 2.33 11.07
C HIS A 112 -6.07 3.51 10.69
N GLY A 113 -6.98 3.86 11.57
CA GLY A 113 -7.89 4.98 11.38
C GLY A 113 -9.20 4.56 10.72
N GLY A 114 -9.87 5.52 10.14
CA GLY A 114 -11.15 5.36 9.46
C GLY A 114 -12.04 6.58 9.65
N ALA A 115 -13.01 6.78 8.76
CA ALA A 115 -13.91 7.94 8.76
C ALA A 115 -14.78 8.04 10.02
N ASN A 116 -15.14 6.93 10.63
CA ASN A 116 -15.80 6.90 11.94
C ASN A 116 -15.03 7.69 13.02
N GLN A 117 -13.72 7.84 12.86
CA GLN A 117 -12.88 8.59 13.81
C GLN A 117 -12.91 10.10 13.58
N ILE A 118 -13.37 10.59 12.43
CA ILE A 118 -13.51 12.03 12.14
C ILE A 118 -14.40 12.68 13.18
N GLY A 119 -15.55 12.07 13.50
CA GLY A 119 -16.44 12.49 14.57
C GLY A 119 -16.02 12.05 15.98
N GLY A 120 -14.94 11.26 16.11
CA GLY A 120 -14.45 10.73 17.38
C GLY A 120 -15.23 9.54 17.94
N MET A 121 -16.10 8.94 17.17
CA MET A 121 -16.95 7.80 17.58
C MET A 121 -16.95 6.70 16.53
N LEU A 122 -17.09 5.44 16.99
CA LEU A 122 -17.31 4.28 16.12
C LEU A 122 -18.82 4.01 16.03
N LEU A 123 -19.50 4.68 15.10
CA LEU A 123 -20.96 4.60 14.95
C LEU A 123 -21.42 3.40 14.13
N HIS A 124 -20.62 2.99 13.16
CA HIS A 124 -21.00 1.93 12.22
C HIS A 124 -20.02 0.75 12.32
N PRO A 125 -20.51 -0.50 12.30
CA PRO A 125 -19.64 -1.68 12.21
C PRO A 125 -19.02 -1.77 10.82
N GLY A 126 -17.88 -2.47 10.71
CA GLY A 126 -17.22 -2.72 9.43
C GLY A 126 -15.80 -2.16 9.34
N THR A 127 -15.39 -1.32 10.29
CA THR A 127 -14.01 -0.84 10.41
C THR A 127 -13.24 -1.72 11.37
N TYR A 128 -12.21 -2.41 10.87
CA TYR A 128 -11.35 -3.33 11.62
C TYR A 128 -9.93 -2.76 11.71
N GLY A 129 -9.79 -1.72 12.52
CA GLY A 129 -8.52 -1.01 12.71
C GLY A 129 -7.52 -1.77 13.56
N ILE A 130 -6.25 -1.66 13.21
CA ILE A 130 -5.09 -2.06 14.03
C ILE A 130 -4.33 -0.83 14.49
N ARG A 131 -3.49 -0.96 15.52
CA ARG A 131 -2.65 0.15 15.98
C ARG A 131 -1.69 0.61 14.88
N GLN A 132 -1.36 1.89 14.88
CA GLN A 132 -0.38 2.49 13.97
C GLN A 132 0.98 1.77 14.07
N SER A 133 1.43 1.48 15.28
CA SER A 133 2.67 0.73 15.54
C SER A 133 2.62 -0.71 14.99
N THR A 134 1.47 -1.38 15.07
CA THR A 134 1.29 -2.73 14.51
C THR A 134 1.39 -2.71 12.98
N LEU A 135 0.75 -1.74 12.33
CA LEU A 135 0.84 -1.58 10.87
C LEU A 135 2.28 -1.30 10.44
N ARG A 136 2.95 -0.33 11.11
CA ARG A 136 4.35 0.00 10.86
C ARG A 136 5.24 -1.24 10.99
N SER A 137 5.10 -1.99 12.09
CA SER A 137 5.90 -3.19 12.33
C SER A 137 5.65 -4.26 11.27
N LEU A 138 4.38 -4.51 10.90
CA LEU A 138 4.04 -5.49 9.87
C LEU A 138 4.66 -5.14 8.50
N VAL A 139 4.56 -3.87 8.08
CA VAL A 139 5.15 -3.42 6.81
C VAL A 139 6.68 -3.48 6.86
N ALA A 140 7.29 -3.09 8.00
CA ALA A 140 8.73 -3.17 8.20
C ALA A 140 9.23 -4.62 8.22
N ASP A 141 8.54 -5.53 8.92
CA ASP A 141 8.93 -6.94 9.00
C ASP A 141 8.91 -7.60 7.60
N VAL A 142 7.85 -7.37 6.82
CA VAL A 142 7.74 -7.86 5.44
C VAL A 142 8.84 -7.29 4.56
N GLY A 143 9.06 -5.97 4.61
CA GLY A 143 10.12 -5.29 3.85
C GLY A 143 11.51 -5.78 4.26
N GLY A 144 11.75 -5.94 5.56
CA GLY A 144 13.00 -6.43 6.13
C GLY A 144 13.35 -7.84 5.65
N GLN A 145 12.37 -8.75 5.58
CA GLN A 145 12.60 -10.10 5.05
C GLN A 145 12.99 -10.09 3.56
N LEU A 146 12.37 -9.23 2.75
CA LEU A 146 12.74 -9.07 1.35
C LEU A 146 14.16 -8.49 1.21
N ALA A 147 14.50 -7.47 1.99
CA ALA A 147 15.82 -6.85 2.01
C ALA A 147 16.92 -7.81 2.46
N GLN A 148 16.68 -8.61 3.52
CA GLN A 148 17.60 -9.65 3.99
C GLN A 148 17.83 -10.75 2.94
N ASN A 149 16.86 -11.04 2.09
CA ASN A 149 17.00 -11.93 0.95
C ASN A 149 17.73 -11.28 -0.24
N GLY A 150 18.19 -10.02 -0.10
CA GLY A 150 18.99 -9.29 -1.08
C GLY A 150 18.19 -8.58 -2.17
N PHE A 151 16.86 -8.52 -2.06
CA PHE A 151 16.06 -7.77 -3.03
C PHE A 151 16.15 -6.26 -2.78
N LYS A 152 16.19 -5.50 -3.88
CA LYS A 152 16.50 -4.07 -3.86
C LYS A 152 15.27 -3.15 -4.01
N TRP A 153 14.18 -3.65 -4.59
CA TRP A 153 13.07 -2.82 -5.07
C TRP A 153 11.76 -3.28 -4.46
N ILE A 154 11.21 -2.49 -3.54
CA ILE A 154 9.97 -2.78 -2.82
C ILE A 154 9.07 -1.55 -2.93
N PHE A 155 7.88 -1.70 -3.47
CA PHE A 155 6.94 -0.62 -3.67
C PHE A 155 5.63 -0.92 -2.95
N VAL A 156 5.25 -0.03 -2.03
CA VAL A 156 4.01 -0.15 -1.25
C VAL A 156 2.95 0.74 -1.88
N LEU A 157 1.86 0.13 -2.34
CA LEU A 157 0.68 0.81 -2.86
C LEU A 157 -0.39 0.78 -1.77
N ASN A 158 -0.95 1.92 -1.42
CA ASN A 158 -1.94 2.01 -0.34
C ASN A 158 -3.25 2.63 -0.84
N GLY A 159 -4.37 1.96 -0.56
CA GLY A 159 -5.71 2.41 -0.93
C GLY A 159 -6.42 3.25 0.14
N HIS A 160 -5.87 3.36 1.37
CA HIS A 160 -6.52 4.03 2.49
C HIS A 160 -5.91 5.40 2.81
N GLY A 161 -6.78 6.41 3.01
CA GLY A 161 -6.37 7.81 3.10
C GLY A 161 -6.01 8.33 4.50
N ALA A 162 -6.29 7.60 5.59
CA ALA A 162 -6.11 8.13 6.95
C ALA A 162 -4.66 8.56 7.24
N PRO A 163 -4.43 9.75 7.83
CA PRO A 163 -3.08 10.30 8.02
C PRO A 163 -2.14 9.38 8.83
N ALA A 164 -2.58 8.86 9.98
CA ALA A 164 -1.75 7.98 10.81
C ALA A 164 -1.39 6.65 10.13
N HIS A 165 -2.26 6.15 9.25
CA HIS A 165 -2.00 4.98 8.43
C HIS A 165 -0.85 5.24 7.44
N ASN A 166 -0.92 6.36 6.74
CA ASN A 166 0.10 6.76 5.77
C ASN A 166 1.45 7.06 6.45
N ILE A 167 1.44 7.68 7.65
CA ILE A 167 2.64 7.88 8.47
C ILE A 167 3.29 6.52 8.80
N ALA A 168 2.50 5.53 9.27
CA ALA A 168 3.01 4.21 9.61
C ALA A 168 3.73 3.51 8.47
N ILE A 169 3.12 3.54 7.27
CA ILE A 169 3.71 2.93 6.07
C ILE A 169 4.98 3.68 5.67
N ASN A 170 4.95 5.01 5.73
CA ASN A 170 6.09 5.83 5.36
C ASN A 170 7.30 5.58 6.27
N GLU A 171 7.08 5.59 7.61
CA GLU A 171 8.11 5.30 8.60
C GLU A 171 8.72 3.89 8.39
N ALA A 172 7.89 2.89 8.07
CA ALA A 172 8.37 1.54 7.78
C ALA A 172 9.24 1.51 6.50
N CYS A 173 8.83 2.19 5.44
CA CYS A 173 9.57 2.26 4.18
C CYS A 173 10.93 2.95 4.38
N ASP A 174 10.97 4.06 5.12
CA ASP A 174 12.19 4.81 5.41
C ASP A 174 13.15 3.96 6.25
N PHE A 175 12.65 3.37 7.33
CA PHE A 175 13.45 2.50 8.19
C PHE A 175 14.11 1.36 7.41
N ILE A 176 13.37 0.68 6.52
CA ILE A 176 13.92 -0.42 5.72
C ILE A 176 14.92 0.10 4.68
N SER A 177 14.61 1.20 4.01
CA SER A 177 15.51 1.79 3.01
C SER A 177 16.85 2.19 3.61
N GLU A 178 16.83 2.87 4.75
CA GLU A 178 18.03 3.33 5.46
C GLU A 178 18.81 2.17 6.07
N SER A 179 18.13 1.23 6.75
CA SER A 179 18.77 0.15 7.50
C SER A 179 19.41 -0.91 6.58
N PHE A 180 18.80 -1.19 5.43
CA PHE A 180 19.23 -2.24 4.50
C PHE A 180 19.84 -1.73 3.20
N ARG A 181 19.85 -0.42 2.96
CA ARG A 181 20.30 0.22 1.72
C ARG A 181 19.59 -0.34 0.48
N VAL A 182 18.29 -0.47 0.57
CA VAL A 182 17.38 -0.87 -0.51
C VAL A 182 16.44 0.28 -0.83
N THR A 183 15.71 0.19 -1.92
CA THR A 183 14.68 1.16 -2.27
C THR A 183 13.31 0.58 -1.89
N MET A 184 12.80 0.95 -0.72
CA MET A 184 11.43 0.67 -0.32
C MET A 184 10.65 1.98 -0.27
N LEU A 185 9.62 2.13 -1.12
CA LEU A 185 8.90 3.38 -1.31
C LEU A 185 7.42 3.23 -1.02
N HIS A 186 6.87 4.16 -0.25
CA HIS A 186 5.44 4.36 -0.11
C HIS A 186 4.91 5.18 -1.29
N LEU A 187 4.44 4.50 -2.34
CA LEU A 187 4.03 5.15 -3.59
C LEU A 187 2.85 6.10 -3.42
N THR A 188 1.86 5.75 -2.61
CA THR A 188 0.69 6.61 -2.36
C THR A 188 1.10 7.92 -1.69
N GLY A 189 2.08 7.88 -0.78
CA GLY A 189 2.63 9.09 -0.16
C GLY A 189 3.27 10.04 -1.18
N LEU A 190 4.11 9.49 -2.06
CA LEU A 190 4.75 10.24 -3.17
C LEU A 190 3.71 10.75 -4.17
N PHE A 191 2.78 9.90 -4.59
CA PHE A 191 1.70 10.24 -5.51
C PHE A 191 0.88 11.43 -5.04
N ARG A 192 0.51 11.46 -3.76
CA ARG A 192 -0.28 12.55 -3.16
C ARG A 192 0.49 13.86 -3.06
N ALA A 193 1.80 13.81 -2.89
CA ALA A 193 2.66 14.99 -2.79
C ALA A 193 3.16 15.52 -4.15
N ASP A 194 3.12 14.71 -5.21
CA ASP A 194 3.59 15.11 -6.55
C ASP A 194 2.59 16.06 -7.25
N ALA A 195 2.93 17.33 -7.33
CA ALA A 195 2.06 18.36 -7.89
C ALA A 195 1.67 18.12 -9.37
N ALA A 196 2.55 17.51 -10.17
CA ALA A 196 2.26 17.22 -11.58
C ALA A 196 1.26 16.06 -11.70
N ILE A 197 1.37 15.05 -10.86
CA ILE A 197 0.39 13.96 -10.78
C ILE A 197 -0.96 14.51 -10.31
N GLN A 198 -0.99 15.34 -9.25
CA GLN A 198 -2.23 15.94 -8.75
C GLN A 198 -2.91 16.82 -9.80
N ALA A 199 -2.17 17.66 -10.51
CA ALA A 199 -2.73 18.50 -11.58
C ALA A 199 -3.36 17.69 -12.72
N ARG A 200 -2.87 16.47 -13.01
CA ARG A 200 -3.50 15.55 -13.96
C ARG A 200 -4.84 15.04 -13.42
N GLY A 201 -4.92 14.72 -12.14
CA GLY A 201 -6.16 14.29 -11.49
C GLY A 201 -7.26 15.35 -11.55
N GLU A 202 -6.91 16.60 -11.26
CA GLU A 202 -7.85 17.73 -11.37
C GLU A 202 -8.36 17.90 -12.81
N LYS A 203 -7.49 17.81 -13.82
CA LYS A 203 -7.90 17.85 -15.22
C LYS A 203 -8.82 16.68 -15.60
N ILE A 204 -8.58 15.49 -15.05
CA ILE A 204 -9.46 14.34 -15.25
C ILE A 204 -10.82 14.62 -14.63
N LYS A 205 -10.88 15.05 -13.37
CA LYS A 205 -12.13 15.38 -12.68
C LYS A 205 -12.97 16.41 -13.44
N ALA A 206 -12.30 17.46 -13.95
CA ALA A 206 -12.93 18.53 -14.74
C ALA A 206 -13.51 18.08 -16.11
N ARG A 207 -13.20 16.88 -16.60
CA ARG A 207 -13.81 16.31 -17.81
C ARG A 207 -15.19 15.69 -17.56
N TYR A 208 -15.47 15.35 -16.31
CA TYR A 208 -16.68 14.62 -15.91
C TYR A 208 -17.66 15.50 -15.13
N PHE A 209 -17.15 16.56 -14.50
CA PHE A 209 -17.94 17.43 -13.63
C PHE A 209 -17.66 18.90 -13.95
N SER A 210 -18.68 19.72 -13.91
CA SER A 210 -18.55 21.18 -13.99
C SER A 210 -17.82 21.74 -12.75
N ALA A 211 -17.26 22.94 -12.87
CA ALA A 211 -16.63 23.62 -11.75
C ALA A 211 -17.59 23.81 -10.54
N ALA A 212 -18.88 24.05 -10.81
CA ALA A 212 -19.91 24.19 -9.78
C ALA A 212 -20.13 22.86 -9.04
N GLU A 213 -20.20 21.73 -9.75
CA GLU A 213 -20.34 20.41 -9.15
C GLU A 213 -19.10 20.07 -8.31
N ILE A 214 -17.88 20.26 -8.86
CA ILE A 214 -16.63 20.01 -8.12
C ILE A 214 -16.60 20.81 -6.82
N SER A 215 -16.99 22.09 -6.87
CA SER A 215 -17.09 22.94 -5.67
C SER A 215 -18.15 22.45 -4.68
N SER A 216 -19.24 21.84 -5.16
CA SER A 216 -20.31 21.32 -4.31
C SER A 216 -19.94 20.04 -3.58
N PHE A 217 -18.96 19.28 -4.05
CA PHE A 217 -18.53 18.02 -3.42
C PHE A 217 -17.80 18.25 -2.08
N GLY A 218 -17.26 19.44 -1.84
CA GLY A 218 -16.43 19.72 -0.69
C GLY A 218 -15.18 18.87 -0.67
N MET A 219 -14.73 18.47 0.52
CA MET A 219 -13.65 17.50 0.70
C MET A 219 -14.16 16.08 0.46
N ASP A 220 -13.80 15.50 -0.67
CA ASP A 220 -14.20 14.16 -1.10
C ASP A 220 -13.21 13.11 -0.55
N VAL A 221 -13.33 12.82 0.74
CA VAL A 221 -12.33 12.07 1.51
C VAL A 221 -12.79 10.69 1.97
N HIS A 222 -14.09 10.36 1.90
CA HIS A 222 -14.58 9.05 2.33
C HIS A 222 -15.94 8.69 1.72
N ALA A 223 -15.98 7.55 1.02
CA ALA A 223 -17.20 6.98 0.39
C ALA A 223 -17.99 7.97 -0.46
N GLY A 224 -17.33 9.00 -0.98
CA GLY A 224 -17.94 10.08 -1.74
C GLY A 224 -17.96 9.82 -3.25
N VAL A 225 -17.81 10.89 -4.04
CA VAL A 225 -17.87 10.80 -5.51
C VAL A 225 -16.77 9.92 -6.06
N SER A 226 -15.51 10.10 -5.60
CA SER A 226 -14.36 9.42 -6.19
C SER A 226 -14.36 7.94 -5.86
N GLU A 227 -14.47 7.56 -4.60
CA GLU A 227 -14.45 6.16 -4.19
C GLU A 227 -15.67 5.39 -4.67
N THR A 228 -16.87 6.00 -4.63
CA THR A 228 -18.07 5.38 -5.19
C THR A 228 -17.89 5.14 -6.69
N SER A 229 -17.33 6.11 -7.42
CA SER A 229 -17.04 5.94 -8.86
C SER A 229 -15.99 4.86 -9.13
N ALA A 230 -14.95 4.79 -8.30
CA ALA A 230 -13.91 3.77 -8.38
C ALA A 230 -14.51 2.36 -8.24
N ILE A 231 -15.30 2.12 -7.19
CA ILE A 231 -15.92 0.80 -6.99
C ILE A 231 -16.98 0.49 -8.05
N LEU A 232 -17.71 1.49 -8.58
CA LEU A 232 -18.57 1.30 -9.76
C LEU A 232 -17.79 0.86 -11.00
N ALA A 233 -16.53 1.24 -11.14
CA ALA A 233 -15.67 0.83 -12.25
C ALA A 233 -15.05 -0.56 -12.03
N VAL A 234 -14.65 -0.88 -10.79
CA VAL A 234 -13.89 -2.07 -10.44
C VAL A 234 -14.79 -3.26 -10.08
N ARG A 235 -15.84 -3.02 -9.28
CA ARG A 235 -16.77 -4.02 -8.75
C ARG A 235 -18.20 -3.45 -8.66
N PRO A 236 -18.85 -3.14 -9.79
CA PRO A 236 -20.19 -2.58 -9.81
C PRO A 236 -21.24 -3.46 -9.10
N ASP A 237 -21.00 -4.76 -9.06
CA ASP A 237 -21.84 -5.75 -8.38
C ASP A 237 -21.90 -5.54 -6.85
N LEU A 238 -20.90 -4.86 -6.27
CA LEU A 238 -20.83 -4.58 -4.82
C LEU A 238 -21.40 -3.21 -4.43
N VAL A 239 -21.72 -2.34 -5.41
CA VAL A 239 -22.29 -1.02 -5.14
C VAL A 239 -23.82 -1.11 -5.07
N ARG A 240 -24.39 -0.75 -3.94
CA ARG A 240 -25.86 -0.73 -3.79
C ARG A 240 -26.47 0.45 -4.56
N SER A 241 -27.50 0.18 -5.36
CA SER A 241 -28.16 1.18 -6.21
C SER A 241 -28.72 2.38 -5.45
N GLY A 242 -29.00 2.24 -4.15
CA GLY A 242 -29.42 3.32 -3.26
C GLY A 242 -28.45 4.50 -3.17
N TYR A 243 -27.18 4.36 -3.60
CA TYR A 243 -26.24 5.49 -3.62
C TYR A 243 -26.77 6.70 -4.39
N LYS A 244 -27.58 6.50 -5.42
CA LYS A 244 -28.14 7.56 -6.28
C LYS A 244 -29.08 8.51 -5.56
N THR A 245 -29.62 8.10 -4.43
CA THR A 245 -30.57 8.89 -3.63
C THR A 245 -29.99 9.36 -2.30
N LEU A 246 -28.70 9.07 -2.05
CA LEU A 246 -28.03 9.55 -0.85
C LEU A 246 -27.89 11.07 -0.89
N PRO A 247 -28.21 11.77 0.19
CA PRO A 247 -28.05 13.22 0.28
C PRO A 247 -26.57 13.61 0.29
N ASP A 248 -26.27 14.81 -0.19
CA ASP A 248 -24.92 15.37 -0.10
C ASP A 248 -24.51 15.60 1.37
N ARG A 249 -23.26 15.24 1.70
CA ARG A 249 -22.62 15.41 3.01
C ARG A 249 -21.29 16.14 2.83
N ALA A 250 -21.32 17.29 2.18
CA ALA A 250 -20.17 18.04 1.76
C ALA A 250 -19.71 19.03 2.84
N GLY A 251 -18.50 18.85 3.36
CA GLY A 251 -17.79 19.83 4.20
C GLY A 251 -16.53 20.30 3.47
N ARG A 252 -16.15 21.55 3.65
CA ARG A 252 -14.98 22.19 3.01
C ARG A 252 -13.78 22.28 3.92
N THR A 253 -14.00 22.07 5.21
CA THR A 253 -12.98 22.09 6.26
C THR A 253 -13.08 20.84 7.11
N LEU A 254 -12.03 20.53 7.86
CA LEU A 254 -12.02 19.39 8.80
C LEU A 254 -13.07 19.55 9.90
N ASP A 255 -13.32 20.80 10.35
CA ASP A 255 -14.33 21.06 11.37
C ASP A 255 -15.74 20.82 10.83
N GLU A 256 -16.04 21.27 9.59
CA GLU A 256 -17.30 20.96 8.92
C GLU A 256 -17.49 19.44 8.73
N LEU A 257 -16.44 18.71 8.34
CA LEU A 257 -16.50 17.24 8.22
C LEU A 257 -16.79 16.58 9.58
N ARG A 258 -16.18 17.11 10.66
CA ARG A 258 -16.44 16.64 12.03
C ARG A 258 -17.88 16.90 12.44
N GLU A 259 -18.41 18.09 12.19
CA GLU A 259 -19.81 18.42 12.48
C GLU A 259 -20.76 17.47 11.74
N ILE A 260 -20.51 17.20 10.44
CA ILE A 260 -21.28 16.23 9.67
C ILE A 260 -21.22 14.84 10.29
N ALA A 261 -20.02 14.35 10.63
CA ALA A 261 -19.82 13.02 11.18
C ALA A 261 -20.37 12.84 12.61
N MET A 262 -20.55 13.95 13.35
CA MET A 262 -21.18 13.97 14.68
C MET A 262 -22.68 14.16 14.63
N ALA A 263 -23.25 14.56 13.49
CA ALA A 263 -24.67 14.83 13.37
C ALA A 263 -25.50 13.55 13.55
N PRO A 264 -26.64 13.62 14.24
CA PRO A 264 -27.55 12.49 14.35
C PRO A 264 -27.97 11.97 12.96
N GLY A 265 -27.88 10.65 12.76
CA GLY A 265 -28.24 10.01 11.51
C GLY A 265 -27.20 10.11 10.40
N TRP A 266 -25.96 10.51 10.69
CA TRP A 266 -24.85 10.35 9.76
C TRP A 266 -24.69 8.87 9.38
N GLN A 267 -24.52 8.62 8.07
CA GLN A 267 -24.57 7.26 7.50
C GLN A 267 -23.19 6.71 7.10
N GLY A 268 -22.09 7.27 7.63
CA GLY A 268 -20.75 6.74 7.39
C GLY A 268 -20.15 7.13 6.03
N TYR A 269 -20.55 8.24 5.43
CA TYR A 269 -19.95 8.76 4.19
C TYR A 269 -19.91 10.29 4.20
N LEU A 270 -19.06 10.83 3.35
CA LEU A 270 -18.89 12.27 3.13
C LEU A 270 -19.00 12.59 1.63
N SER A 271 -19.13 13.91 1.29
CA SER A 271 -19.27 14.37 -0.11
C SER A 271 -20.59 13.94 -0.75
N SER A 272 -20.60 13.61 -2.04
CA SER A 272 -21.79 13.45 -2.88
C SER A 272 -21.78 12.13 -3.66
N PRO A 273 -21.96 10.97 -3.02
CA PRO A 273 -21.93 9.67 -3.69
C PRO A 273 -22.96 9.54 -4.81
N SER A 274 -24.09 10.26 -4.72
CA SER A 274 -25.15 10.26 -5.75
C SER A 274 -24.67 10.77 -7.12
N LYS A 275 -23.58 11.51 -7.17
CA LYS A 275 -22.95 12.03 -8.40
C LYS A 275 -21.93 11.09 -9.01
N ALA A 276 -21.65 9.97 -8.36
CA ALA A 276 -20.66 9.02 -8.83
C ALA A 276 -21.06 8.33 -10.15
N THR A 277 -20.07 8.09 -11.00
CA THR A 277 -20.24 7.38 -12.28
C THR A 277 -19.11 6.40 -12.54
N ALA A 278 -19.41 5.25 -13.13
CA ALA A 278 -18.38 4.30 -13.56
C ALA A 278 -17.44 4.88 -14.61
N ALA A 279 -17.87 5.86 -15.41
CA ALA A 279 -17.04 6.51 -16.41
C ALA A 279 -15.91 7.34 -15.74
N TYR A 280 -16.25 8.16 -14.75
CA TYR A 280 -15.26 8.87 -13.95
C TYR A 280 -14.40 7.90 -13.15
N GLY A 281 -15.00 6.87 -12.56
CA GLY A 281 -14.25 5.83 -11.82
C GLY A 281 -13.16 5.17 -12.66
N ARG A 282 -13.44 4.80 -13.91
CA ARG A 282 -12.40 4.26 -14.82
C ARG A 282 -11.26 5.24 -15.06
N ALA A 283 -11.55 6.52 -15.24
CA ALA A 283 -10.53 7.54 -15.47
C ALA A 283 -9.74 7.85 -14.19
N PHE A 284 -10.40 7.80 -13.03
CA PHE A 284 -9.78 7.96 -11.72
C PHE A 284 -8.82 6.81 -11.39
N GLU A 285 -9.23 5.57 -11.58
CA GLU A 285 -8.38 4.39 -11.41
C GLU A 285 -7.18 4.39 -12.38
N GLU A 286 -7.41 4.81 -13.62
CA GLU A 286 -6.35 4.92 -14.61
C GLU A 286 -5.31 5.97 -14.22
N TRP A 287 -5.72 7.07 -13.62
CA TRP A 287 -4.82 8.10 -13.07
C TRP A 287 -3.92 7.55 -11.95
N TRP A 288 -4.46 6.73 -11.04
CA TRP A 288 -3.68 6.04 -10.01
C TRP A 288 -2.66 5.08 -10.64
N VAL A 289 -3.10 4.26 -11.58
CA VAL A 289 -2.24 3.30 -12.27
C VAL A 289 -1.13 3.99 -13.04
N ASP A 290 -1.42 5.10 -13.74
CA ASP A 290 -0.43 5.91 -14.45
C ASP A 290 0.61 6.49 -13.47
N GLY A 291 0.17 7.10 -12.40
CA GLY A 291 1.05 7.73 -11.42
C GLY A 291 1.94 6.72 -10.69
N PHE A 292 1.40 5.59 -10.23
CA PHE A 292 2.20 4.54 -9.62
C PHE A 292 3.22 3.94 -10.59
N THR A 293 2.81 3.69 -11.84
CA THR A 293 3.73 3.20 -12.87
C THR A 293 4.86 4.19 -13.12
N GLU A 294 4.54 5.49 -13.25
CA GLU A 294 5.50 6.56 -13.42
C GLU A 294 6.52 6.61 -12.27
N LEU A 295 6.05 6.60 -11.02
CA LEU A 295 6.92 6.64 -9.84
C LEU A 295 7.86 5.43 -9.77
N ILE A 296 7.37 4.22 -10.05
CA ILE A 296 8.21 3.02 -10.10
C ILE A 296 9.29 3.17 -11.18
N LEU A 297 8.92 3.60 -12.39
CA LEU A 297 9.86 3.74 -13.49
C LEU A 297 10.90 4.85 -13.23
N ARG A 298 10.53 5.95 -12.56
CA ARG A 298 11.46 7.00 -12.12
C ARG A 298 12.47 6.45 -11.12
N ALA A 299 12.01 5.70 -10.09
CA ALA A 299 12.87 5.09 -9.08
C ALA A 299 13.88 4.12 -9.71
N VAL A 300 13.43 3.15 -10.52
CA VAL A 300 14.34 2.15 -11.12
C VAL A 300 15.30 2.73 -12.16
N ARG A 301 15.02 3.94 -12.69
CA ARG A 301 15.92 4.72 -13.56
C ARG A 301 16.90 5.57 -12.79
N GLY A 302 16.91 5.50 -11.47
CA GLY A 302 17.87 6.18 -10.61
C GLY A 302 17.48 7.55 -10.11
N GLU A 303 16.21 7.96 -10.25
CA GLU A 303 15.74 9.17 -9.58
C GLU A 303 15.64 8.94 -8.07
N ASP A 304 16.16 9.88 -7.29
CA ASP A 304 16.05 9.84 -5.83
C ASP A 304 14.64 10.24 -5.38
N LEU A 305 13.81 9.25 -5.15
CA LEU A 305 12.46 9.42 -4.59
C LEU A 305 12.41 9.24 -3.06
N LEU A 306 13.49 8.78 -2.43
CA LEU A 306 13.53 8.61 -0.97
C LEU A 306 13.49 9.96 -0.26
N HIS A 307 14.07 11.01 -0.86
CA HIS A 307 14.15 12.35 -0.28
C HIS A 307 13.12 13.34 -0.87
N GLN A 308 12.18 12.87 -1.66
CA GLN A 308 11.09 13.71 -2.17
C GLN A 308 9.97 13.86 -1.10
N PRO A 309 9.26 15.02 -1.11
CA PRO A 309 8.09 15.19 -0.23
C PRO A 309 7.06 14.09 -0.41
N ARG A 310 6.44 13.69 0.69
CA ARG A 310 5.41 12.64 0.73
C ARG A 310 4.18 13.12 1.49
N LEU A 311 3.09 12.38 1.42
CA LEU A 311 1.85 12.77 2.09
C LEU A 311 2.04 13.16 3.57
N PRO A 312 2.81 12.44 4.41
CA PRO A 312 3.05 12.88 5.79
C PRO A 312 3.60 14.30 5.92
N ASP A 313 4.44 14.72 4.97
CA ASP A 313 5.05 16.07 4.95
C ASP A 313 4.05 17.16 4.54
N THR A 314 2.92 16.77 3.97
CA THR A 314 1.86 17.66 3.48
C THR A 314 0.63 17.70 4.38
N ILE A 315 0.62 16.95 5.49
CA ILE A 315 -0.52 16.91 6.43
C ILE A 315 -0.71 18.29 7.07
N PRO A 316 -1.92 18.88 6.96
CA PRO A 316 -2.18 20.18 7.57
C PRO A 316 -1.98 20.17 9.09
N PRO A 317 -1.43 21.22 9.70
CA PRO A 317 -1.27 21.29 11.16
C PRO A 317 -2.57 21.10 11.95
N ALA A 318 -3.71 21.44 11.38
CA ALA A 318 -5.03 21.22 11.99
C ALA A 318 -5.36 19.73 12.28
N VAL A 319 -4.65 18.79 11.64
CA VAL A 319 -4.79 17.34 11.87
C VAL A 319 -4.00 16.87 13.10
N ALA A 320 -2.98 17.61 13.55
CA ALA A 320 -2.08 17.19 14.63
C ALA A 320 -2.80 16.76 15.92
N PRO A 321 -3.82 17.47 16.46
CA PRO A 321 -4.50 17.03 17.67
C PRO A 321 -5.20 15.67 17.54
N ALA A 322 -5.75 15.37 16.34
CA ALA A 322 -6.37 14.09 16.08
C ALA A 322 -5.33 12.95 16.02
N LEU A 323 -4.17 13.22 15.41
CA LEU A 323 -3.03 12.29 15.40
C LEU A 323 -2.50 12.00 16.80
N GLU A 324 -2.28 13.04 17.61
CA GLU A 324 -1.84 12.89 18.98
C GLU A 324 -2.79 12.02 19.82
N LYS A 325 -4.09 12.24 19.67
CA LYS A 325 -5.12 11.43 20.32
C LYS A 325 -5.08 9.97 19.86
N ALA A 326 -4.95 9.73 18.54
CA ALA A 326 -4.85 8.37 17.98
C ALA A 326 -3.62 7.64 18.53
N PHE A 327 -2.45 8.27 18.52
CA PHE A 327 -1.21 7.70 19.06
C PHE A 327 -1.26 7.48 20.57
N ALA A 328 -1.93 8.36 21.33
CA ALA A 328 -2.14 8.17 22.76
C ALA A 328 -3.01 6.95 23.06
N ASN A 329 -4.09 6.75 22.30
CA ASN A 329 -4.95 5.58 22.41
C ASN A 329 -4.19 4.27 22.11
N ASP A 330 -3.38 4.27 21.06
CA ASP A 330 -2.55 3.12 20.68
C ASP A 330 -1.56 2.76 21.80
N ARG A 331 -0.85 3.76 22.35
CA ARG A 331 0.09 3.56 23.48
C ARG A 331 -0.63 3.01 24.72
N ALA A 332 -1.82 3.55 25.03
CA ALA A 332 -2.59 3.05 26.17
C ALA A 332 -2.99 1.58 26.02
N PHE A 333 -3.36 1.17 24.81
CA PHE A 333 -3.66 -0.24 24.51
C PHE A 333 -2.41 -1.12 24.61
N GLU A 334 -1.26 -0.68 24.09
CA GLU A 334 0.01 -1.40 24.19
C GLU A 334 0.41 -1.62 25.65
N MET A 335 0.39 -0.56 26.44
CA MET A 335 0.67 -0.66 27.89
C MET A 335 -0.26 -1.66 28.61
N LYS A 336 -1.55 -1.67 28.25
CA LYS A 336 -2.51 -2.63 28.82
C LYS A 336 -2.15 -4.07 28.46
N LEU A 337 -1.75 -4.31 27.21
CA LEU A 337 -1.33 -5.63 26.73
C LEU A 337 -0.05 -6.10 27.39
N GLU A 338 0.96 -5.22 27.48
CA GLU A 338 2.24 -5.51 28.13
C GLU A 338 2.06 -5.83 29.62
N ASN A 339 1.26 -5.05 30.35
CA ASN A 339 0.94 -5.31 31.74
C ASN A 339 0.25 -6.67 31.92
N TRP A 340 -0.69 -6.99 31.06
CA TRP A 340 -1.36 -8.29 31.09
C TRP A 340 -0.39 -9.45 30.83
N LEU A 341 0.52 -9.32 29.85
CA LEU A 341 1.55 -10.32 29.56
C LEU A 341 2.54 -10.47 30.72
N ALA A 342 2.95 -9.35 31.34
CA ALA A 342 3.88 -9.35 32.47
C ALA A 342 3.30 -10.05 33.71
N GLN A 343 1.99 -9.94 33.94
CA GLN A 343 1.31 -10.67 35.01
C GLN A 343 1.34 -12.17 34.78
N ARG A 344 1.06 -12.63 33.55
CA ARG A 344 1.02 -14.04 33.18
C ARG A 344 2.39 -14.73 33.12
N ARG A 345 3.48 -13.99 33.01
CA ARG A 345 4.86 -14.55 33.05
C ARG A 345 5.39 -14.74 34.47
N LYS A 346 4.66 -14.27 35.47
CA LYS A 346 5.00 -14.44 36.90
C LYS A 346 4.35 -15.68 37.53
N ASP A 347 3.34 -16.23 36.87
CA ASP A 347 2.69 -17.51 37.18
C ASP A 347 3.37 -18.63 36.39
#